data_fcb33a52cce55abf1ad1debc4d84245e
#
_entry.id   fcb33a52cce55abf1ad1debc4d84245e
#
_cell.length_a   1.000
_cell.length_b   1.000
_cell.length_c   1.000
_cell.angle_alpha   90.00
_cell.angle_beta   90.00
_cell.angle_gamma   90.00
#
_symmetry.space_group_name_H-M   'P 1'
#
loop_
_entity.id
_entity.type
_entity.pdbx_description
1 polymer ?
#
loop_
_entity_poly.entity_id
_entity_poly.type
_entity_poly.pdbx_seq_one_letter_code
_entity_poly.pdbx_strand_id
1 'polypeptide(L)'
;MTRIFLFSALLPHPVALLFGACGGNTAPSDGGTMDGAAATLDQHVPDRARLDHPLHPDAACGVTIDTPPLLDSPHVAIGTPVTYDSNPPSSGPHYPVWAAFQEFMTPVDRRYYVHDLEHGAVVLLYRCDDGAGCPDIVQGLRDVAASLPDDPICNKSTGPRNRVVITPDPLLPTAVAAAAWGWTYTADCLDAPSLKAFVSQHYGEGTEVVCANGQTQF
;
A
#
# COMPACT_ATOMS: atom_id res chain seq x y z
N MET A 1 -17.83 53.71 21.73
CA MET A 1 -19.14 53.09 21.37
C MET A 1 -19.07 51.62 21.70
N THR A 2 -19.61 51.27 22.86
CA THR A 2 -19.60 49.95 23.48
C THR A 2 -20.79 49.17 22.99
N ARG A 3 -20.62 47.98 22.41
CA ARG A 3 -21.72 47.04 22.14
C ARG A 3 -21.55 45.80 22.97
N ILE A 4 -22.51 45.63 23.87
CA ILE A 4 -22.77 44.49 24.74
C ILE A 4 -23.53 43.46 23.91
N PHE A 5 -23.09 42.20 23.87
CA PHE A 5 -23.89 41.07 23.38
C PHE A 5 -24.23 40.11 24.53
N LEU A 6 -25.55 39.87 24.66
CA LEU A 6 -26.19 39.04 25.66
C LEU A 6 -25.92 37.54 25.37
N PHE A 7 -25.62 36.82 26.47
CA PHE A 7 -25.66 35.38 26.53
C PHE A 7 -27.11 34.87 26.61
N SER A 8 -27.47 33.93 25.78
CA SER A 8 -28.72 33.18 25.86
C SER A 8 -28.39 31.72 26.23
N ALA A 9 -28.80 31.32 27.42
CA ALA A 9 -28.66 29.98 27.95
C ALA A 9 -29.81 29.09 27.46
N LEU A 10 -29.52 27.93 26.91
CA LEU A 10 -30.49 26.89 26.58
C LEU A 10 -30.30 25.70 27.52
N LEU A 11 -31.37 25.34 28.21
CA LEU A 11 -31.52 24.25 29.18
C LEU A 11 -31.59 22.88 28.51
N PRO A 12 -31.13 21.81 29.18
CA PRO A 12 -31.24 20.45 28.63
C PRO A 12 -32.59 19.79 28.96
N HIS A 13 -33.11 19.02 27.98
CA HIS A 13 -34.29 18.17 28.15
C HIS A 13 -33.86 16.77 28.59
N PRO A 14 -34.60 16.08 29.45
CA PRO A 14 -34.32 14.70 29.85
C PRO A 14 -34.94 13.71 28.84
N VAL A 15 -34.17 12.72 28.45
CA VAL A 15 -34.63 11.55 27.68
C VAL A 15 -35.04 10.44 28.64
N ALA A 16 -36.26 9.98 28.50
CA ALA A 16 -36.85 8.90 29.27
C ALA A 16 -36.35 7.53 28.84
N LEU A 17 -35.95 6.72 29.81
CA LEU A 17 -35.64 5.30 29.67
C LEU A 17 -36.93 4.47 29.62
N LEU A 18 -37.11 3.69 28.56
CA LEU A 18 -38.10 2.62 28.48
C LEU A 18 -37.41 1.27 28.70
N PHE A 19 -37.73 0.65 29.86
CA PHE A 19 -37.41 -0.76 30.12
C PHE A 19 -38.49 -1.64 29.44
N GLY A 20 -38.05 -2.56 28.60
CA GLY A 20 -38.86 -3.67 28.09
C GLY A 20 -38.28 -4.97 28.63
N ALA A 21 -39.09 -5.64 29.48
CA ALA A 21 -38.75 -6.94 30.04
C ALA A 21 -39.48 -8.08 29.28
N CYS A 22 -38.92 -9.26 29.42
CA CYS A 22 -39.54 -10.61 29.31
C CYS A 22 -39.42 -11.38 28.02
N GLY A 23 -38.82 -12.55 28.19
CA GLY A 23 -38.94 -13.70 27.29
C GLY A 23 -37.90 -14.76 27.61
N GLY A 24 -38.09 -15.56 28.66
CA GLY A 24 -37.27 -16.72 28.95
C GLY A 24 -37.56 -17.89 27.98
N ASN A 25 -36.53 -18.58 27.54
CA ASN A 25 -36.64 -19.96 27.05
C ASN A 25 -35.51 -20.78 27.66
N THR A 26 -35.93 -21.85 28.30
CA THR A 26 -35.12 -22.88 28.97
C THR A 26 -34.36 -23.72 27.98
N ALA A 27 -33.07 -23.89 28.25
CA ALA A 27 -32.18 -24.83 27.57
C ALA A 27 -32.36 -26.28 28.05
N PRO A 28 -32.02 -27.28 27.23
CA PRO A 28 -31.57 -28.56 27.72
C PRO A 28 -30.05 -28.58 27.84
N SER A 29 -29.60 -29.11 28.97
CA SER A 29 -28.21 -29.38 29.30
C SER A 29 -27.74 -30.65 28.59
N ASP A 30 -26.71 -30.51 27.74
CA ASP A 30 -25.86 -31.66 27.38
C ASP A 30 -24.43 -31.36 27.81
N GLY A 31 -23.92 -32.26 28.65
CA GLY A 31 -22.57 -32.24 29.14
C GLY A 31 -21.57 -32.64 28.06
N GLY A 32 -20.75 -31.69 27.64
CA GLY A 32 -19.58 -31.90 26.81
C GLY A 32 -18.33 -31.46 27.57
N THR A 33 -17.42 -32.38 27.79
CA THR A 33 -16.09 -32.18 28.36
C THR A 33 -15.33 -31.06 27.67
N MET A 34 -14.84 -30.11 28.47
CA MET A 34 -13.93 -29.08 28.00
C MET A 34 -12.54 -29.66 27.83
N ASP A 35 -12.19 -30.08 26.63
CA ASP A 35 -10.81 -30.19 26.23
C ASP A 35 -10.31 -28.82 25.84
N GLY A 36 -9.39 -28.26 26.65
CA GLY A 36 -8.74 -26.98 26.42
C GLY A 36 -7.79 -27.05 25.25
N ALA A 37 -8.33 -26.90 24.05
CA ALA A 37 -7.54 -26.54 22.89
C ALA A 37 -7.35 -25.00 22.92
N ALA A 38 -6.12 -24.57 23.17
CA ALA A 38 -5.71 -23.20 22.91
C ALA A 38 -6.09 -22.89 21.47
N ALA A 39 -7.07 -22.00 21.27
CA ALA A 39 -7.36 -21.44 19.98
C ALA A 39 -6.14 -20.61 19.57
N THR A 40 -5.23 -21.21 18.83
CA THR A 40 -4.35 -20.47 17.95
C THR A 40 -5.28 -19.67 17.05
N LEU A 41 -5.24 -18.36 17.18
CA LEU A 41 -5.80 -17.45 16.18
C LEU A 41 -5.05 -17.75 14.89
N ASP A 42 -5.58 -18.70 14.14
CA ASP A 42 -5.27 -18.86 12.74
C ASP A 42 -5.73 -17.54 12.09
N GLN A 43 -4.79 -16.61 11.97
CA GLN A 43 -4.94 -15.50 11.07
C GLN A 43 -4.95 -16.12 9.67
N HIS A 44 -6.12 -16.64 9.30
CA HIS A 44 -6.41 -16.99 7.93
C HIS A 44 -6.30 -15.69 7.12
N VAL A 45 -5.05 -15.38 6.73
CA VAL A 45 -4.80 -14.49 5.60
C VAL A 45 -5.58 -15.13 4.47
N PRO A 46 -6.63 -14.49 3.94
CA PRO A 46 -7.39 -15.07 2.85
C PRO A 46 -6.37 -15.49 1.79
N ASP A 47 -6.47 -16.74 1.36
CA ASP A 47 -5.64 -17.33 0.32
C ASP A 47 -5.69 -16.33 -0.83
N ARG A 48 -4.65 -15.48 -0.93
CA ARG A 48 -4.56 -14.46 -1.95
C ARG A 48 -4.35 -15.27 -3.21
N ALA A 49 -5.47 -15.54 -3.88
CA ALA A 49 -5.51 -16.37 -5.06
C ALA A 49 -4.39 -15.89 -5.97
N ARG A 50 -3.37 -16.72 -6.11
CA ARG A 50 -2.33 -16.57 -7.11
C ARG A 50 -3.08 -16.25 -8.38
N LEU A 51 -2.91 -15.05 -8.88
CA LEU A 51 -3.47 -14.66 -10.17
C LEU A 51 -2.65 -15.39 -11.23
N ASP A 52 -2.91 -16.69 -11.37
CA ASP A 52 -2.31 -17.56 -12.38
C ASP A 52 -2.81 -17.22 -13.80
N HIS A 53 -3.54 -16.10 -13.92
CA HIS A 53 -3.95 -15.58 -15.20
C HIS A 53 -2.95 -14.49 -15.60
N PRO A 54 -2.15 -14.71 -16.64
CA PRO A 54 -1.46 -13.61 -17.27
C PRO A 54 -2.55 -12.59 -17.64
N LEU A 55 -2.41 -11.37 -17.09
CA LEU A 55 -3.34 -10.26 -17.36
C LEU A 55 -3.46 -10.00 -18.87
N HIS A 56 -2.48 -10.51 -19.64
CA HIS A 56 -2.47 -10.61 -21.10
C HIS A 56 -1.74 -11.89 -21.51
N PRO A 57 -2.43 -12.97 -21.93
CA PRO A 57 -1.79 -14.20 -22.38
C PRO A 57 -0.89 -14.02 -23.63
N ASP A 58 -1.06 -12.91 -24.33
CA ASP A 58 -0.28 -12.55 -25.54
C ASP A 58 0.81 -11.50 -25.26
N ALA A 59 1.05 -11.15 -23.98
CA ALA A 59 2.06 -10.15 -23.63
C ALA A 59 3.46 -10.65 -23.99
N ALA A 60 4.09 -10.02 -24.97
CA ALA A 60 5.47 -10.29 -25.37
C ALA A 60 6.50 -9.90 -24.28
N CYS A 61 6.04 -9.28 -23.18
CA CYS A 61 6.87 -8.69 -22.14
C CYS A 61 7.15 -9.60 -20.93
N GLY A 62 6.77 -10.88 -20.95
CA GLY A 62 7.10 -11.81 -19.86
C GLY A 62 6.62 -11.33 -18.47
N VAL A 63 5.37 -10.85 -18.38
CA VAL A 63 4.81 -10.32 -17.11
C VAL A 63 4.71 -11.40 -16.06
N THR A 64 5.24 -11.13 -14.86
CA THR A 64 5.11 -11.96 -13.68
C THR A 64 4.56 -11.13 -12.51
N ILE A 65 3.56 -11.66 -11.80
CA ILE A 65 3.02 -11.07 -10.58
C ILE A 65 3.17 -12.11 -9.47
N ASP A 66 3.86 -11.72 -8.39
CA ASP A 66 4.14 -12.58 -7.25
C ASP A 66 3.66 -11.98 -5.94
N THR A 67 3.43 -12.86 -4.96
CA THR A 67 3.11 -12.53 -3.57
C THR A 67 4.21 -13.07 -2.65
N PRO A 68 5.35 -12.37 -2.55
CA PRO A 68 6.41 -12.78 -1.64
C PRO A 68 5.90 -12.86 -0.20
N PRO A 69 6.48 -13.73 0.64
CA PRO A 69 6.18 -13.75 2.07
C PRO A 69 6.36 -12.37 2.68
N LEU A 70 5.43 -11.97 3.55
CA LEU A 70 5.57 -10.72 4.29
C LEU A 70 6.69 -10.89 5.33
N LEU A 71 7.65 -9.99 5.31
CA LEU A 71 8.69 -9.88 6.31
C LEU A 71 8.24 -8.98 7.47
N ASP A 72 8.77 -9.21 8.67
CA ASP A 72 8.67 -8.25 9.76
C ASP A 72 9.20 -6.89 9.31
N SER A 73 8.48 -5.82 9.59
CA SER A 73 8.71 -4.49 9.03
C SER A 73 9.08 -3.43 10.08
N PRO A 74 10.11 -3.65 10.92
CA PRO A 74 10.54 -2.65 11.88
C PRO A 74 11.24 -1.49 11.19
N HIS A 75 11.09 -0.29 11.74
CA HIS A 75 11.96 0.82 11.41
C HIS A 75 13.40 0.52 11.84
N VAL A 76 14.36 0.72 10.94
CA VAL A 76 15.78 0.58 11.20
C VAL A 76 16.48 1.93 11.02
N ALA A 77 17.63 2.12 11.69
CA ALA A 77 18.40 3.35 11.55
C ALA A 77 18.90 3.53 10.10
N ILE A 78 18.92 4.79 9.63
CA ILE A 78 19.47 5.11 8.30
C ILE A 78 20.90 4.58 8.18
N GLY A 79 21.18 3.89 7.07
CA GLY A 79 22.46 3.22 6.84
C GLY A 79 22.52 1.77 7.30
N THR A 80 21.52 1.26 8.03
CA THR A 80 21.47 -0.17 8.41
C THR A 80 21.33 -1.03 7.15
N PRO A 81 22.19 -2.04 6.94
CA PRO A 81 22.03 -3.00 5.86
C PRO A 81 20.75 -3.82 6.04
N VAL A 82 19.99 -3.99 4.97
CA VAL A 82 18.78 -4.82 4.94
C VAL A 82 18.88 -5.77 3.75
N THR A 83 18.51 -7.02 3.97
CA THR A 83 18.35 -8.02 2.91
C THR A 83 16.86 -8.31 2.76
N TYR A 84 16.38 -8.24 1.53
CA TYR A 84 15.00 -8.57 1.17
C TYR A 84 14.97 -9.93 0.46
N ASP A 85 13.85 -10.61 0.53
CA ASP A 85 13.60 -11.93 -0.08
C ASP A 85 12.94 -11.85 -1.45
N SER A 86 12.57 -10.64 -1.90
CA SER A 86 12.04 -10.37 -3.24
C SER A 86 12.77 -9.24 -3.95
N ASN A 87 12.66 -9.20 -5.28
CA ASN A 87 13.22 -8.16 -6.13
C ASN A 87 12.24 -7.75 -7.23
N PRO A 88 11.57 -6.56 -7.09
CA PRO A 88 11.75 -5.56 -6.02
C PRO A 88 11.24 -6.05 -4.66
N PRO A 89 11.68 -5.44 -3.54
CA PRO A 89 11.10 -5.72 -2.23
C PRO A 89 9.66 -5.20 -2.12
N SER A 90 8.82 -5.97 -1.41
CA SER A 90 7.41 -5.64 -1.19
C SER A 90 7.02 -5.50 0.29
N SER A 91 7.94 -5.78 1.21
CA SER A 91 7.80 -5.61 2.67
C SER A 91 9.18 -5.72 3.33
N GLY A 92 9.24 -5.57 4.64
CA GLY A 92 10.44 -5.81 5.43
C GLY A 92 11.00 -4.58 6.15
N PRO A 93 12.15 -4.72 6.83
CA PRO A 93 12.76 -3.62 7.57
C PRO A 93 13.06 -2.43 6.66
N HIS A 94 12.73 -1.23 7.13
CA HIS A 94 12.86 -0.01 6.33
C HIS A 94 13.22 1.20 7.20
N TYR A 95 13.55 2.33 6.57
CA TYR A 95 13.90 3.54 7.29
C TYR A 95 12.67 4.23 7.89
N PRO A 96 12.82 5.00 9.00
CA PRO A 96 11.70 5.69 9.66
C PRO A 96 11.23 6.94 8.89
N VAL A 97 11.69 7.11 7.67
CA VAL A 97 11.33 8.18 6.74
C VAL A 97 11.13 7.56 5.36
N TRP A 98 10.24 8.11 4.57
CA TRP A 98 9.83 7.60 3.26
C TRP A 98 10.12 8.60 2.14
N ALA A 99 10.01 8.16 0.89
CA ALA A 99 10.15 9.00 -0.29
C ALA A 99 8.90 9.87 -0.51
N ALA A 100 9.06 11.03 -1.11
CA ALA A 100 7.91 11.80 -1.58
C ALA A 100 7.20 11.05 -2.72
N PHE A 101 5.88 11.09 -2.75
CA PHE A 101 5.09 10.50 -3.83
C PHE A 101 5.23 11.33 -5.10
N GLN A 102 6.29 11.07 -5.82
CA GLN A 102 6.69 11.78 -7.05
C GLN A 102 7.59 10.91 -7.91
N GLU A 103 8.00 11.45 -9.07
CA GLU A 103 9.06 10.87 -9.88
C GLU A 103 10.44 11.34 -9.42
N PHE A 104 11.37 10.38 -9.34
CA PHE A 104 12.78 10.61 -9.08
C PHE A 104 13.62 10.25 -10.32
N MET A 105 14.59 11.09 -10.63
CA MET A 105 15.52 10.87 -11.76
C MET A 105 16.74 10.05 -11.35
N THR A 106 16.95 9.85 -10.05
CA THR A 106 18.01 9.04 -9.46
C THR A 106 17.40 7.93 -8.63
N PRO A 107 18.08 6.78 -8.47
CA PRO A 107 17.56 5.68 -7.67
C PRO A 107 17.23 6.09 -6.24
N VAL A 108 16.01 5.81 -5.80
CA VAL A 108 15.61 5.87 -4.40
C VAL A 108 16.07 4.58 -3.73
N ASP A 109 16.78 4.69 -2.60
CA ASP A 109 17.16 3.51 -1.83
C ASP A 109 15.92 2.73 -1.39
N ARG A 110 15.95 1.42 -1.58
CA ARG A 110 14.82 0.51 -1.35
C ARG A 110 14.21 0.63 0.03
N ARG A 111 15.03 0.94 1.05
CA ARG A 111 14.60 1.11 2.43
C ARG A 111 13.73 2.35 2.66
N TYR A 112 13.77 3.35 1.77
CA TYR A 112 12.82 4.47 1.79
C TYR A 112 11.49 4.07 1.15
N TYR A 113 11.52 3.47 -0.05
CA TYR A 113 10.27 3.16 -0.72
C TYR A 113 9.52 1.95 -0.13
N VAL A 114 10.18 1.03 0.59
CA VAL A 114 9.45 0.00 1.35
C VAL A 114 8.56 0.63 2.43
N HIS A 115 8.98 1.74 3.03
CA HIS A 115 8.12 2.53 3.92
C HIS A 115 6.91 3.14 3.17
N ASP A 116 7.11 3.61 1.92
CA ASP A 116 5.99 4.06 1.09
C ASP A 116 4.96 2.94 0.85
N LEU A 117 5.43 1.70 0.64
CA LEU A 117 4.53 0.55 0.47
C LEU A 117 3.71 0.29 1.74
N GLU A 118 4.31 0.42 2.93
CA GLU A 118 3.61 0.31 4.22
C GLU A 118 2.49 1.35 4.33
N HIS A 119 2.71 2.55 3.77
CA HIS A 119 1.70 3.61 3.67
C HIS A 119 0.67 3.38 2.57
N GLY A 120 0.69 2.23 1.89
CA GLY A 120 -0.25 1.86 0.84
C GLY A 120 0.04 2.53 -0.52
N ALA A 121 1.27 2.94 -0.74
CA ALA A 121 1.71 3.41 -2.05
C ALA A 121 1.96 2.26 -3.02
N VAL A 122 2.07 2.59 -4.31
CA VAL A 122 2.67 1.74 -5.33
C VAL A 122 3.93 2.42 -5.84
N VAL A 123 5.02 1.65 -5.94
CA VAL A 123 6.28 2.11 -6.50
C VAL A 123 6.45 1.51 -7.88
N LEU A 124 6.58 2.36 -8.88
CA LEU A 124 6.85 2.02 -10.28
C LEU A 124 8.34 2.14 -10.54
N LEU A 125 8.94 1.08 -11.01
CA LEU A 125 10.38 0.91 -11.08
C LEU A 125 10.81 0.60 -12.52
N TYR A 126 11.99 1.09 -12.91
CA TYR A 126 12.54 0.80 -14.22
C TYR A 126 14.06 0.65 -14.18
N ARG A 127 14.59 -0.18 -15.09
CA ARG A 127 16.01 -0.33 -15.37
C ARG A 127 16.30 -0.04 -16.82
N CYS A 128 17.28 0.81 -17.08
CA CYS A 128 17.75 1.13 -18.42
C CYS A 128 19.16 0.60 -18.59
N ASP A 129 19.36 -0.34 -19.52
CA ASP A 129 20.65 -0.99 -19.73
C ASP A 129 21.56 -0.24 -20.70
N ASP A 130 21.01 0.67 -21.52
CA ASP A 130 21.69 1.34 -22.63
C ASP A 130 22.25 2.74 -22.30
N GLY A 131 22.04 3.21 -21.09
CA GLY A 131 22.44 4.56 -20.67
C GLY A 131 21.64 5.70 -21.35
N ALA A 132 20.70 5.38 -22.24
CA ALA A 132 19.86 6.37 -22.95
C ALA A 132 18.64 6.82 -22.13
N GLY A 133 18.40 6.21 -20.96
CA GLY A 133 17.38 6.64 -20.00
C GLY A 133 15.96 6.14 -20.27
N CYS A 134 15.75 5.19 -21.16
CA CYS A 134 14.46 4.53 -21.53
C CYS A 134 13.25 5.47 -21.55
N PRO A 135 13.22 6.52 -22.37
CA PRO A 135 12.18 7.55 -22.32
C PRO A 135 10.76 6.99 -22.53
N ASP A 136 10.59 5.96 -23.35
CA ASP A 136 9.30 5.34 -23.63
C ASP A 136 8.76 4.58 -22.40
N ILE A 137 9.64 3.86 -21.68
CA ILE A 137 9.27 3.19 -20.43
C ILE A 137 8.85 4.24 -19.38
N VAL A 138 9.68 5.26 -19.17
CA VAL A 138 9.42 6.32 -18.19
C VAL A 138 8.11 7.04 -18.50
N GLN A 139 7.86 7.37 -19.78
CA GLN A 139 6.59 7.99 -20.17
C GLN A 139 5.40 7.08 -19.90
N GLY A 140 5.50 5.80 -20.21
CA GLY A 140 4.42 4.85 -19.90
C GLY A 140 4.16 4.68 -18.41
N LEU A 141 5.20 4.72 -17.56
CA LEU A 141 5.02 4.73 -16.10
C LEU A 141 4.29 5.99 -15.63
N ARG A 142 4.62 7.16 -16.18
CA ARG A 142 3.90 8.43 -15.93
C ARG A 142 2.43 8.33 -16.35
N ASP A 143 2.15 7.74 -17.51
CA ASP A 143 0.79 7.58 -18.01
C ASP A 143 -0.03 6.63 -17.12
N VAL A 144 0.58 5.56 -16.61
CA VAL A 144 -0.06 4.67 -15.63
C VAL A 144 -0.36 5.44 -14.34
N ALA A 145 0.60 6.16 -13.77
CA ALA A 145 0.39 6.96 -12.56
C ALA A 145 -0.68 8.05 -12.77
N ALA A 146 -0.68 8.71 -13.92
CA ALA A 146 -1.66 9.74 -14.29
C ALA A 146 -3.08 9.18 -14.48
N SER A 147 -3.22 7.89 -14.81
CA SER A 147 -4.51 7.23 -14.98
C SER A 147 -5.25 6.92 -13.69
N LEU A 148 -4.57 6.96 -12.54
CA LEU A 148 -5.20 6.77 -11.24
C LEU A 148 -6.06 7.98 -10.86
N PRO A 149 -7.15 7.78 -10.12
CA PRO A 149 -7.93 8.88 -9.56
C PRO A 149 -7.13 9.64 -8.50
N ASP A 150 -7.62 10.84 -8.13
CA ASP A 150 -7.13 11.54 -6.96
C ASP A 150 -7.37 10.70 -5.71
N ASP A 151 -6.36 10.56 -4.87
CA ASP A 151 -6.49 9.84 -3.62
C ASP A 151 -7.28 10.67 -2.59
N PRO A 152 -8.40 10.14 -2.05
CA PRO A 152 -9.25 10.89 -1.13
C PRO A 152 -8.57 11.24 0.21
N ILE A 153 -7.53 10.50 0.61
CA ILE A 153 -6.79 10.77 1.85
C ILE A 153 -5.62 11.74 1.66
N CYS A 154 -5.25 12.05 0.41
CA CYS A 154 -4.21 13.02 0.11
C CYS A 154 -4.75 14.46 0.18
N ASN A 155 -3.96 15.37 0.73
CA ASN A 155 -4.36 16.77 0.80
C ASN A 155 -4.28 17.43 -0.59
N LYS A 156 -5.43 17.73 -1.17
CA LYS A 156 -5.54 18.29 -2.53
C LYS A 156 -4.87 19.66 -2.71
N SER A 157 -4.62 20.39 -1.64
CA SER A 157 -4.07 21.75 -1.72
C SER A 157 -2.55 21.80 -1.62
N THR A 158 -1.94 20.86 -0.92
CA THR A 158 -0.49 20.91 -0.58
C THR A 158 0.20 19.56 -0.70
N GLY A 159 -0.54 18.48 -0.88
CA GLY A 159 -0.03 17.12 -0.95
C GLY A 159 0.07 16.59 -2.39
N PRO A 160 0.55 15.36 -2.54
CA PRO A 160 0.55 14.65 -3.80
C PRO A 160 -0.89 14.33 -4.25
N ARG A 161 -1.07 14.10 -5.53
CA ARG A 161 -2.36 13.68 -6.09
C ARG A 161 -2.73 12.26 -5.66
N ASN A 162 -1.74 11.39 -5.62
CA ASN A 162 -1.85 9.99 -5.21
C ASN A 162 -0.51 9.52 -4.63
N ARG A 163 -0.51 8.33 -4.05
CA ARG A 163 0.66 7.70 -3.41
C ARG A 163 1.39 6.81 -4.42
N VAL A 164 1.99 7.43 -5.42
CA VAL A 164 2.83 6.74 -6.41
C VAL A 164 4.23 7.33 -6.40
N VAL A 165 5.22 6.45 -6.35
CA VAL A 165 6.64 6.78 -6.55
C VAL A 165 7.06 6.20 -7.90
N ILE A 166 7.78 6.97 -8.73
CA ILE A 166 8.46 6.48 -9.94
C ILE A 166 9.95 6.67 -9.74
N THR A 167 10.75 5.61 -9.87
CA THR A 167 12.20 5.71 -9.66
C THR A 167 12.95 4.67 -10.48
N PRO A 168 14.15 4.99 -11.02
CA PRO A 168 15.04 3.98 -11.55
C PRO A 168 15.51 3.05 -10.44
N ASP A 169 15.70 1.77 -10.77
CA ASP A 169 16.33 0.79 -9.89
C ASP A 169 17.28 -0.12 -10.69
N PRO A 170 18.59 0.11 -10.64
CA PRO A 170 19.57 -0.67 -11.39
C PRO A 170 19.71 -2.12 -10.93
N LEU A 171 19.13 -2.47 -9.79
CA LEU A 171 19.17 -3.82 -9.22
C LEU A 171 18.02 -4.72 -9.69
N LEU A 172 17.10 -4.22 -10.53
CA LEU A 172 16.01 -5.02 -11.07
C LEU A 172 16.54 -6.10 -12.01
N PRO A 173 15.93 -7.30 -12.03
CA PRO A 173 16.21 -8.33 -13.02
C PRO A 173 15.60 -8.02 -14.40
N THR A 174 14.58 -7.19 -14.47
CA THR A 174 13.76 -6.87 -15.65
C THR A 174 13.77 -5.37 -15.96
N ALA A 175 13.30 -4.99 -17.15
CA ALA A 175 13.26 -3.58 -17.57
C ALA A 175 12.21 -2.76 -16.80
N VAL A 176 11.09 -3.39 -16.41
CA VAL A 176 9.98 -2.76 -15.69
C VAL A 176 9.63 -3.59 -14.48
N ALA A 177 9.34 -2.93 -13.36
CA ALA A 177 8.78 -3.57 -12.18
C ALA A 177 7.83 -2.63 -11.44
N ALA A 178 7.00 -3.18 -10.58
CA ALA A 178 6.26 -2.44 -9.57
C ALA A 178 6.20 -3.22 -8.27
N ALA A 179 6.04 -2.49 -7.17
CA ALA A 179 5.79 -3.07 -5.85
C ALA A 179 4.61 -2.39 -5.19
N ALA A 180 3.80 -3.17 -4.50
CA ALA A 180 2.84 -2.77 -3.50
C ALA A 180 3.07 -3.61 -2.25
N TRP A 181 2.44 -3.30 -1.13
CA TRP A 181 2.65 -4.07 0.09
C TRP A 181 2.28 -5.55 -0.08
N GLY A 182 3.29 -6.43 0.00
CA GLY A 182 3.16 -7.87 -0.20
C GLY A 182 2.95 -8.32 -1.64
N TRP A 183 3.14 -7.44 -2.64
CA TRP A 183 2.97 -7.75 -4.05
C TRP A 183 4.11 -7.20 -4.89
N THR A 184 4.52 -7.98 -5.89
CA THR A 184 5.50 -7.56 -6.90
C THR A 184 4.98 -7.82 -8.31
N TYR A 185 5.36 -6.95 -9.23
CA TYR A 185 5.17 -7.05 -10.67
C TYR A 185 6.52 -6.90 -11.33
N THR A 186 6.85 -7.77 -12.28
CA THR A 186 8.04 -7.66 -13.11
C THR A 186 7.71 -7.93 -14.57
N ALA A 187 8.39 -7.24 -15.51
CA ALA A 187 8.20 -7.42 -16.94
C ALA A 187 9.47 -7.06 -17.72
N ASP A 188 9.76 -7.80 -18.79
CA ASP A 188 10.93 -7.57 -19.64
C ASP A 188 10.79 -6.33 -20.53
N CYS A 189 9.56 -5.82 -20.70
CA CYS A 189 9.23 -4.57 -21.39
C CYS A 189 7.98 -3.95 -20.79
N LEU A 190 7.62 -2.75 -21.25
CA LEU A 190 6.43 -2.05 -20.74
C LEU A 190 5.14 -2.68 -21.32
N ASP A 191 4.38 -3.34 -20.48
CA ASP A 191 2.97 -3.71 -20.73
C ASP A 191 2.07 -2.78 -19.88
N ALA A 192 1.72 -1.65 -20.44
CA ALA A 192 0.97 -0.62 -19.74
C ALA A 192 -0.43 -1.10 -19.27
N PRO A 193 -1.20 -1.91 -20.02
CA PRO A 193 -2.48 -2.43 -19.55
C PRO A 193 -2.36 -3.32 -18.30
N SER A 194 -1.43 -4.27 -18.28
CA SER A 194 -1.24 -5.17 -17.14
C SER A 194 -0.68 -4.43 -15.92
N LEU A 195 0.27 -3.52 -16.15
CA LEU A 195 0.83 -2.68 -15.09
C LEU A 195 -0.26 -1.79 -14.45
N LYS A 196 -1.12 -1.18 -15.27
CA LYS A 196 -2.26 -0.40 -14.78
C LYS A 196 -3.24 -1.24 -13.96
N ALA A 197 -3.52 -2.48 -14.39
CA ALA A 197 -4.37 -3.40 -13.66
C ALA A 197 -3.75 -3.75 -12.29
N PHE A 198 -2.45 -4.07 -12.24
CA PHE A 198 -1.71 -4.30 -11.01
C PHE A 198 -1.81 -3.11 -10.05
N VAL A 199 -1.48 -1.91 -10.55
CA VAL A 199 -1.53 -0.69 -9.74
C VAL A 199 -2.94 -0.44 -9.20
N SER A 200 -3.97 -0.55 -10.05
CA SER A 200 -5.35 -0.32 -9.63
C SER A 200 -5.85 -1.33 -8.59
N GLN A 201 -5.34 -2.56 -8.62
CA GLN A 201 -5.73 -3.64 -7.73
C GLN A 201 -5.06 -3.51 -6.36
N HIS A 202 -3.79 -3.11 -6.32
CA HIS A 202 -2.96 -3.14 -5.11
C HIS A 202 -2.69 -1.75 -4.50
N TYR A 203 -3.24 -0.70 -5.10
CA TYR A 203 -3.15 0.66 -4.56
C TYR A 203 -3.92 0.78 -3.26
N GLY A 204 -3.30 1.33 -2.23
CA GLY A 204 -3.91 1.51 -0.92
C GLY A 204 -3.81 0.29 0.01
N GLU A 205 -3.21 -0.80 -0.44
CA GLU A 205 -2.92 -1.97 0.38
C GLU A 205 -1.65 -1.73 1.20
N GLY A 206 -1.79 -1.33 2.43
CA GLY A 206 -0.67 -1.11 3.37
C GLY A 206 -1.13 -1.31 4.80
N THR A 207 -0.19 -1.47 5.73
CA THR A 207 -0.50 -1.65 7.15
C THR A 207 -0.77 -0.32 7.84
N GLU A 208 -0.21 0.78 7.31
CA GLU A 208 -0.36 2.15 7.82
C GLU A 208 -0.78 3.10 6.69
N VAL A 209 -2.04 3.04 6.28
CA VAL A 209 -2.52 3.81 5.11
C VAL A 209 -2.51 5.32 5.39
N VAL A 210 -1.45 6.00 4.95
CA VAL A 210 -1.19 7.43 5.17
C VAL A 210 -0.80 8.13 3.86
N CYS A 211 -1.24 9.37 3.67
CA CYS A 211 -0.77 10.24 2.62
C CYS A 211 -0.16 11.51 3.25
N ALA A 212 1.14 11.50 3.44
CA ALA A 212 1.89 12.62 3.99
C ALA A 212 3.13 12.92 3.12
N ASN A 213 3.70 14.08 3.29
CA ASN A 213 4.87 14.49 2.52
C ASN A 213 6.11 13.67 2.96
N GLY A 214 6.75 13.01 2.01
CA GLY A 214 8.03 12.33 2.19
C GLY A 214 9.23 13.18 1.81
N GLN A 215 10.42 12.57 1.79
CA GLN A 215 11.66 13.22 1.37
C GLN A 215 11.74 13.34 -0.15
N THR A 216 12.16 14.50 -0.64
CA THR A 216 12.26 14.80 -2.09
C THR A 216 13.66 14.62 -2.64
N GLN A 217 14.67 14.40 -1.79
CA GLN A 217 16.07 14.22 -2.18
C GLN A 217 16.77 13.21 -1.25
N PHE A 218 17.71 12.46 -1.82
CA PHE A 218 18.50 11.43 -1.15
C PHE A 218 19.97 11.54 -1.52
#